data_e1659455384743aac9075f75a078c790
#
_entry.id   e1659455384743aac9075f75a078c790
#
_cell.length_a   1.000
_cell.length_b   1.000
_cell.length_c   1.000
_cell.angle_alpha   90.00
_cell.angle_beta   90.00
_cell.angle_gamma   90.00
#
_symmetry.space_group_name_H-M   'P 1'
#
loop_
_entity.id
_entity.type
_entity.pdbx_description
1 polymer ?
#
loop_
_entity_poly.entity_id
_entity_poly.type
_entity_poly.pdbx_seq_one_letter_code
_entity_poly.pdbx_strand_id
1 'polypeptide(L)'
;MNNDVRAFSVKDQIDFVAERNRSLVQMLKFRNPVKMEHYRKGELIGVHHTLNNITNEGVNTLFNVMFNSATQIAQNAWYIGFIDNAGSPAVDNADLMNSHGGWTEFIAYSQSTRVSWTSGTASAGVRTVTNASACVFNINGGGGTVYGIFVTSGSAKSGTTGKLWATAPFASPVPVSSGDQLNITYTTSA
;
A
#
# COMPACT_ATOMS: atom_id res chain seq x y z
N MET A 1 -29.85 47.16 23.11
CA MET A 1 -28.90 46.11 22.66
C MET A 1 -29.71 44.92 22.16
N ASN A 2 -29.90 44.80 20.84
CA ASN A 2 -30.61 43.65 20.27
C ASN A 2 -29.59 42.48 20.12
N ASN A 3 -29.78 41.46 20.97
CA ASN A 3 -29.11 40.18 20.77
C ASN A 3 -29.91 39.38 19.72
N ASP A 4 -29.61 39.60 18.45
CA ASP A 4 -30.06 38.73 17.37
C ASP A 4 -29.30 37.39 17.47
N VAL A 5 -29.79 36.50 18.32
CA VAL A 5 -29.38 35.09 18.28
C VAL A 5 -30.09 34.48 17.07
N ARG A 6 -29.42 34.50 15.91
CA ARG A 6 -29.91 33.75 14.72
C ARG A 6 -29.93 32.26 15.07
N ALA A 7 -31.14 31.72 15.19
CA ALA A 7 -31.30 30.27 15.29
C ALA A 7 -30.79 29.63 13.99
N PHE A 8 -29.81 28.78 14.11
CA PHE A 8 -29.33 27.96 13.00
C PHE A 8 -30.50 27.13 12.44
N SER A 9 -30.79 27.28 11.16
CA SER A 9 -31.82 26.48 10.51
C SER A 9 -31.38 25.01 10.41
N VAL A 10 -32.32 24.10 10.32
CA VAL A 10 -32.04 22.67 10.07
C VAL A 10 -31.18 22.50 8.79
N LYS A 11 -31.40 23.33 7.77
CA LYS A 11 -30.60 23.36 6.55
C LYS A 11 -29.15 23.75 6.83
N ASP A 12 -28.91 24.80 7.65
CA ASP A 12 -27.53 25.21 7.99
C ASP A 12 -26.79 24.13 8.78
N GLN A 13 -27.51 23.38 9.63
CA GLN A 13 -26.96 22.24 10.36
C GLN A 13 -26.59 21.07 9.41
N ILE A 14 -27.45 20.76 8.43
CA ILE A 14 -27.20 19.72 7.44
C ILE A 14 -26.01 20.11 6.54
N ASP A 15 -25.97 21.36 6.07
CA ASP A 15 -24.88 21.85 5.22
C ASP A 15 -23.55 21.84 5.98
N PHE A 16 -23.52 22.25 7.26
CA PHE A 16 -22.35 22.19 8.12
C PHE A 16 -21.86 20.75 8.35
N VAL A 17 -22.77 19.80 8.60
CA VAL A 17 -22.43 18.38 8.77
C VAL A 17 -21.92 17.79 7.46
N ALA A 18 -22.53 18.14 6.32
CA ALA A 18 -22.09 17.67 5.01
C ALA A 18 -20.71 18.25 4.63
N GLU A 19 -20.44 19.51 4.95
CA GLU A 19 -19.15 20.15 4.69
C GLU A 19 -18.06 19.61 5.63
N ARG A 20 -18.37 19.37 6.90
CA ARG A 20 -17.49 18.72 7.86
C ARG A 20 -17.16 17.28 7.44
N ASN A 21 -18.15 16.52 6.98
CA ASN A 21 -17.93 15.16 6.50
C ASN A 21 -17.09 15.13 5.20
N ARG A 22 -17.29 16.07 4.28
CA ARG A 22 -16.42 16.25 3.10
C ARG A 22 -14.98 16.59 3.50
N SER A 23 -14.82 17.47 4.48
CA SER A 23 -13.50 17.86 5.00
C SER A 23 -12.79 16.69 5.69
N LEU A 24 -13.51 15.90 6.50
CA LEU A 24 -12.96 14.72 7.16
C LEU A 24 -12.59 13.61 6.17
N VAL A 25 -13.42 13.38 5.14
CA VAL A 25 -13.12 12.42 4.06
C VAL A 25 -11.92 12.88 3.21
N GLN A 26 -11.72 14.20 3.06
CA GLN A 26 -10.52 14.74 2.40
C GLN A 26 -9.28 14.66 3.28
N MET A 27 -9.40 14.76 4.59
CA MET A 27 -8.26 14.69 5.53
C MET A 27 -7.65 13.29 5.67
N LEU A 28 -8.38 12.23 5.32
CA LEU A 28 -7.93 10.84 5.39
C LEU A 28 -7.80 10.19 4.00
N LYS A 29 -7.68 10.96 2.93
CA LYS A 29 -7.34 10.40 1.62
C LYS A 29 -5.86 10.05 1.60
N PHE A 30 -5.55 8.85 2.04
CA PHE A 30 -4.25 8.27 1.79
C PHE A 30 -4.04 8.17 0.27
N ARG A 31 -3.07 8.91 -0.24
CA ARG A 31 -2.55 8.75 -1.60
C ARG A 31 -1.24 8.02 -1.50
N ASN A 32 -1.20 6.83 -2.03
CA ASN A 32 -0.06 5.96 -1.84
C ASN A 32 0.49 5.56 -3.22
N PRO A 33 1.28 6.44 -3.86
CA PRO A 33 1.86 6.12 -5.14
C PRO A 33 2.89 5.00 -5.01
N VAL A 34 2.82 4.09 -5.98
CA VAL A 34 3.80 3.04 -6.22
C VAL A 34 4.46 3.32 -7.56
N LYS A 35 5.78 3.29 -7.59
CA LYS A 35 6.59 3.29 -8.80
C LYS A 35 7.37 2.00 -8.86
N MET A 36 7.29 1.29 -9.98
CA MET A 36 8.14 0.15 -10.29
C MET A 36 8.98 0.46 -11.53
N GLU A 37 10.29 0.41 -11.39
CA GLU A 37 11.23 0.47 -12.50
C GLU A 37 11.64 -0.95 -12.86
N HIS A 38 11.53 -1.30 -14.14
CA HIS A 38 11.83 -2.60 -14.67
C HIS A 38 13.11 -2.55 -15.52
N TYR A 39 14.11 -3.26 -15.06
CA TYR A 39 15.42 -3.34 -15.74
C TYR A 39 15.63 -4.72 -16.33
N ARG A 40 16.22 -4.78 -17.52
CA ARG A 40 16.69 -6.01 -18.18
C ARG A 40 18.12 -5.81 -18.65
N LYS A 41 19.03 -6.70 -18.20
CA LYS A 41 20.47 -6.59 -18.49
C LYS A 41 21.08 -5.23 -18.10
N GLY A 42 20.57 -4.62 -17.05
CA GLY A 42 21.00 -3.30 -16.56
C GLY A 42 20.35 -2.09 -17.26
N GLU A 43 19.56 -2.32 -18.32
CA GLU A 43 18.85 -1.25 -19.04
C GLU A 43 17.44 -1.08 -18.52
N LEU A 44 16.98 0.16 -18.31
CA LEU A 44 15.59 0.48 -17.94
C LEU A 44 14.67 0.24 -19.14
N ILE A 45 13.81 -0.79 -19.06
CA ILE A 45 12.89 -1.16 -20.14
C ILE A 45 11.44 -0.76 -19.87
N GLY A 46 11.11 -0.36 -18.63
CA GLY A 46 9.76 0.08 -18.28
C GLY A 46 9.69 0.79 -16.94
N VAL A 47 8.71 1.69 -16.83
CA VAL A 47 8.32 2.33 -15.56
C VAL A 47 6.81 2.20 -15.42
N HIS A 48 6.38 1.63 -14.31
CA HIS A 48 4.97 1.38 -14.02
C HIS A 48 4.56 2.18 -12.78
N HIS A 49 3.45 2.88 -12.88
CA HIS A 49 2.87 3.65 -11.78
C HIS A 49 1.50 3.12 -11.44
N THR A 50 1.19 3.06 -10.16
CA THR A 50 -0.16 2.77 -9.66
C THR A 50 -0.38 3.46 -8.32
N LEU A 51 -1.63 3.47 -7.89
CA LEU A 51 -2.01 3.87 -6.53
C LEU A 51 -2.45 2.63 -5.78
N ASN A 52 -2.06 2.53 -4.51
CA ASN A 52 -2.55 1.46 -3.68
C ASN A 52 -3.87 1.81 -3.00
N ASN A 53 -4.59 0.77 -2.62
CA ASN A 53 -5.68 0.84 -1.67
C ASN A 53 -5.20 0.28 -0.32
N ILE A 54 -5.38 1.04 0.76
CA ILE A 54 -5.14 0.52 2.11
C ILE A 54 -6.28 -0.43 2.44
N THR A 55 -5.94 -1.62 2.93
CA THR A 55 -6.95 -2.59 3.35
C THR A 55 -7.60 -2.21 4.67
N ASN A 56 -8.76 -2.78 4.95
CA ASN A 56 -9.43 -2.62 6.25
C ASN A 56 -8.52 -3.12 7.39
N GLU A 57 -7.73 -4.17 7.17
CA GLU A 57 -6.75 -4.66 8.15
C GLU A 57 -5.65 -3.62 8.42
N GLY A 58 -5.16 -2.94 7.39
CA GLY A 58 -4.17 -1.88 7.51
C GLY A 58 -4.69 -0.69 8.31
N VAL A 59 -5.89 -0.20 7.99
CA VAL A 59 -6.54 0.90 8.72
C VAL A 59 -6.79 0.51 10.18
N ASN A 60 -7.32 -0.68 10.44
CA ASN A 60 -7.57 -1.17 11.80
C ASN A 60 -6.26 -1.30 12.60
N THR A 61 -5.18 -1.75 11.95
CA THR A 61 -3.85 -1.82 12.59
C THR A 61 -3.39 -0.43 13.02
N LEU A 62 -3.52 0.58 12.16
CA LEU A 62 -3.18 1.96 12.48
C LEU A 62 -4.00 2.49 13.67
N PHE A 63 -5.32 2.30 13.65
CA PHE A 63 -6.19 2.77 14.74
C PHE A 63 -5.92 2.06 16.06
N ASN A 64 -5.63 0.76 16.03
CA ASN A 64 -5.31 0.00 17.23
C ASN A 64 -3.98 0.48 17.86
N VAL A 65 -2.98 0.81 17.05
CA VAL A 65 -1.72 1.39 17.54
C VAL A 65 -1.95 2.79 18.13
N MET A 66 -2.76 3.63 17.48
CA MET A 66 -2.98 5.01 17.91
C MET A 66 -3.91 5.15 19.11
N PHE A 67 -4.96 4.31 19.20
CA PHE A 67 -6.06 4.52 20.14
C PHE A 67 -6.29 3.35 21.12
N ASN A 68 -5.79 2.15 20.82
CA ASN A 68 -6.06 0.95 21.62
C ASN A 68 -4.79 0.31 22.20
N SER A 69 -3.70 1.06 22.33
CA SER A 69 -2.44 0.60 22.92
C SER A 69 -1.85 -0.69 22.31
N ALA A 70 -2.17 -0.99 21.04
CA ALA A 70 -1.53 -2.09 20.34
C ALA A 70 -0.06 -1.78 20.10
N THR A 71 0.78 -2.79 20.15
CA THR A 71 2.22 -2.65 19.90
C THR A 71 2.46 -2.20 18.46
N GLN A 72 3.24 -1.14 18.29
CA GLN A 72 3.66 -0.66 16.97
C GLN A 72 4.49 -1.73 16.24
N ILE A 73 4.19 -1.95 14.97
CA ILE A 73 5.03 -2.75 14.09
C ILE A 73 6.33 -1.96 13.83
N ALA A 74 7.47 -2.60 14.05
CA ALA A 74 8.77 -1.94 13.87
C ALA A 74 8.96 -1.43 12.44
N GLN A 75 9.68 -0.31 12.28
CA GLN A 75 9.93 0.34 11.00
C GLN A 75 10.51 -0.61 9.93
N ASN A 76 11.39 -1.52 10.32
CA ASN A 76 12.04 -2.49 9.44
C ASN A 76 11.28 -3.82 9.31
N ALA A 77 10.10 -3.93 9.89
CA ALA A 77 9.23 -5.11 9.82
C ALA A 77 8.07 -4.94 8.83
N TRP A 78 8.21 -4.05 7.87
CA TRP A 78 7.33 -3.93 6.72
C TRP A 78 8.01 -4.45 5.46
N TYR A 79 7.27 -5.14 4.61
CA TYR A 79 7.78 -5.83 3.44
C TYR A 79 6.89 -5.60 2.24
N ILE A 80 7.49 -5.59 1.06
CA ILE A 80 6.78 -5.60 -0.22
C ILE A 80 6.86 -7.02 -0.79
N GLY A 81 5.73 -7.52 -1.29
CA GLY A 81 5.62 -8.70 -2.12
C GLY A 81 4.90 -8.37 -3.44
N PHE A 82 4.94 -9.30 -4.38
CA PHE A 82 4.23 -9.18 -5.64
C PHE A 82 2.99 -10.08 -5.67
N ILE A 83 1.92 -9.59 -6.31
CA ILE A 83 0.72 -10.36 -6.64
C ILE A 83 0.96 -11.03 -7.99
N ASP A 84 0.74 -12.34 -8.06
CA ASP A 84 0.82 -13.11 -9.31
C ASP A 84 -0.39 -12.80 -10.20
N ASN A 85 -0.19 -12.81 -11.52
CA ASN A 85 -1.28 -12.69 -12.49
C ASN A 85 -2.02 -14.02 -12.75
N ALA A 86 -1.61 -15.12 -12.13
CA ALA A 86 -2.26 -16.41 -12.31
C ALA A 86 -3.71 -16.38 -11.77
N GLY A 87 -4.62 -17.02 -12.50
CA GLY A 87 -6.01 -17.22 -12.04
C GLY A 87 -6.90 -15.97 -12.05
N SER A 88 -6.55 -14.91 -12.79
CA SER A 88 -7.34 -13.66 -12.84
C SER A 88 -7.48 -13.02 -11.45
N PRO A 89 -6.39 -12.51 -10.89
CA PRO A 89 -6.37 -12.01 -9.52
C PRO A 89 -7.37 -10.87 -9.30
N ALA A 90 -8.03 -10.91 -8.15
CA ALA A 90 -8.92 -9.87 -7.67
C ALA A 90 -8.50 -9.48 -6.25
N VAL A 91 -8.19 -8.19 -6.06
CA VAL A 91 -7.86 -7.63 -4.74
C VAL A 91 -9.07 -6.94 -4.15
N ASP A 92 -9.29 -7.10 -2.85
CA ASP A 92 -10.38 -6.47 -2.11
C ASP A 92 -9.84 -5.74 -0.87
N ASN A 93 -10.51 -4.66 -0.49
CA ASN A 93 -10.16 -3.94 0.75
C ASN A 93 -10.44 -4.77 2.02
N ALA A 94 -11.29 -5.79 1.92
CA ALA A 94 -11.56 -6.73 3.00
C ALA A 94 -10.50 -7.84 3.12
N ASP A 95 -9.56 -7.94 2.18
CA ASP A 95 -8.47 -8.91 2.26
C ASP A 95 -7.65 -8.73 3.54
N LEU A 96 -7.29 -9.87 4.14
CA LEU A 96 -6.40 -9.98 5.29
C LEU A 96 -5.15 -10.75 4.87
N MET A 97 -4.02 -10.56 5.56
CA MET A 97 -2.81 -11.34 5.24
C MET A 97 -3.01 -12.84 5.38
N ASN A 98 -3.87 -13.28 6.29
CA ASN A 98 -4.22 -14.68 6.50
C ASN A 98 -5.45 -15.16 5.70
N SER A 99 -6.11 -14.29 4.93
CA SER A 99 -7.30 -14.62 4.14
C SER A 99 -7.46 -13.65 2.98
N HIS A 100 -6.88 -14.01 1.84
CA HIS A 100 -6.95 -13.26 0.58
C HIS A 100 -7.16 -14.24 -0.58
N GLY A 101 -8.35 -14.85 -0.63
CA GLY A 101 -8.68 -15.91 -1.60
C GLY A 101 -8.73 -15.47 -3.06
N GLY A 102 -8.71 -14.17 -3.35
CA GLY A 102 -8.79 -13.62 -4.70
C GLY A 102 -7.45 -13.52 -5.44
N TRP A 103 -6.32 -13.77 -4.78
CA TRP A 103 -4.99 -13.65 -5.39
C TRP A 103 -3.94 -14.52 -4.68
N THR A 104 -2.84 -14.78 -5.39
CA THR A 104 -1.67 -15.50 -4.87
C THR A 104 -0.42 -14.64 -5.00
N GLU A 105 0.62 -14.96 -4.24
CA GLU A 105 1.90 -14.25 -4.30
C GLU A 105 2.78 -14.76 -5.43
N PHE A 106 3.34 -13.83 -6.22
CA PHE A 106 4.41 -14.12 -7.17
C PHE A 106 5.74 -14.20 -6.40
N ILE A 107 6.38 -15.36 -6.41
CA ILE A 107 7.57 -15.66 -5.60
C ILE A 107 8.83 -15.91 -6.42
N ALA A 108 8.78 -15.78 -7.75
CA ALA A 108 9.91 -16.06 -8.65
C ALA A 108 10.95 -14.93 -8.63
N TYR A 109 11.52 -14.63 -7.46
CA TYR A 109 12.65 -13.73 -7.27
C TYR A 109 13.66 -14.33 -6.27
N SER A 110 14.95 -13.94 -6.37
CA SER A 110 16.06 -14.61 -5.70
C SER A 110 16.16 -14.37 -4.20
N GLN A 111 15.60 -13.27 -3.68
CA GLN A 111 15.59 -12.99 -2.24
C GLN A 111 14.84 -14.12 -1.50
N SER A 112 15.36 -14.57 -0.38
CA SER A 112 14.78 -15.68 0.42
C SER A 112 13.46 -15.31 1.10
N THR A 113 13.24 -14.02 1.34
CA THR A 113 12.03 -13.45 1.94
C THR A 113 11.45 -12.37 1.02
N ARG A 114 10.28 -11.85 1.36
CA ARG A 114 9.80 -10.57 0.83
C ARG A 114 10.82 -9.50 1.12
N VAL A 115 10.90 -8.48 0.25
CA VAL A 115 11.89 -7.41 0.38
C VAL A 115 11.42 -6.39 1.42
N SER A 116 12.28 -6.08 2.38
CA SER A 116 11.97 -5.09 3.42
C SER A 116 11.74 -3.71 2.81
N TRP A 117 10.66 -3.08 3.20
CA TRP A 117 10.37 -1.67 2.95
C TRP A 117 10.76 -0.88 4.20
N THR A 118 11.96 -0.32 4.18
CA THR A 118 12.41 0.55 5.27
C THR A 118 11.97 1.97 4.97
N SER A 119 11.00 2.46 5.73
CA SER A 119 10.47 3.80 5.56
C SER A 119 11.46 4.86 6.04
N GLY A 120 11.49 6.00 5.35
CA GLY A 120 12.10 7.21 5.86
C GLY A 120 11.26 7.84 6.99
N THR A 121 11.79 8.89 7.61
CA THR A 121 11.05 9.64 8.64
C THR A 121 10.04 10.57 7.97
N ALA A 122 8.81 10.61 8.51
CA ALA A 122 7.83 11.63 8.13
C ALA A 122 8.36 13.01 8.56
N SER A 123 8.40 13.96 7.62
CA SER A 123 8.86 15.32 7.91
C SER A 123 7.69 16.24 8.23
N ALA A 124 7.98 17.28 9.06
CA ALA A 124 6.99 18.27 9.43
C ALA A 124 6.44 18.99 8.18
N GLY A 125 5.12 19.14 8.11
CA GLY A 125 4.43 19.79 6.99
C GLY A 125 4.28 18.94 5.73
N VAL A 126 4.90 17.77 5.66
CA VAL A 126 4.74 16.80 4.55
C VAL A 126 4.19 15.50 5.13
N ARG A 127 2.91 15.24 4.94
CA ARG A 127 2.22 14.04 5.46
C ARG A 127 2.55 12.81 4.60
N THR A 128 3.84 12.54 4.43
CA THR A 128 4.33 11.53 3.48
C THR A 128 5.47 10.73 4.09
N VAL A 129 5.43 9.42 3.92
CA VAL A 129 6.51 8.49 4.24
C VAL A 129 6.81 7.66 2.98
N THR A 130 8.07 7.62 2.57
CA THR A 130 8.54 6.83 1.43
C THR A 130 9.70 5.93 1.84
N ASN A 131 10.08 4.97 1.00
CA ASN A 131 11.29 4.17 1.30
C ASN A 131 12.56 5.03 1.30
N ALA A 132 13.47 4.67 2.22
CA ALA A 132 14.82 5.28 2.27
C ALA A 132 15.66 4.92 1.02
N SER A 133 15.42 3.72 0.46
CA SER A 133 16.00 3.25 -0.81
C SER A 133 15.00 2.33 -1.52
N ALA A 134 15.08 2.19 -2.83
CA ALA A 134 14.20 1.30 -3.58
C ALA A 134 14.31 -0.15 -3.08
N CYS A 135 13.16 -0.84 -3.03
CA CYS A 135 13.11 -2.28 -2.76
C CYS A 135 13.47 -3.01 -4.06
N VAL A 136 14.61 -3.70 -4.06
CA VAL A 136 15.17 -4.36 -5.24
C VAL A 136 14.82 -5.84 -5.25
N PHE A 137 14.21 -6.30 -6.34
CA PHE A 137 13.90 -7.71 -6.60
C PHE A 137 14.63 -8.18 -7.82
N ASN A 138 15.34 -9.31 -7.71
CA ASN A 138 16.01 -9.96 -8.85
C ASN A 138 15.19 -11.18 -9.26
N ILE A 139 14.59 -11.12 -10.45
CA ILE A 139 13.70 -12.16 -10.95
C ILE A 139 14.51 -13.42 -11.32
N ASN A 140 14.01 -14.58 -10.94
CA ASN A 140 14.59 -15.90 -11.21
C ASN A 140 13.51 -16.91 -11.62
N GLY A 141 13.84 -18.20 -11.65
CA GLY A 141 12.87 -19.29 -11.79
C GLY A 141 12.05 -19.29 -13.10
N GLY A 142 12.56 -18.68 -14.17
CA GLY A 142 11.86 -18.60 -15.45
C GLY A 142 11.03 -17.33 -15.65
N GLY A 143 10.88 -16.50 -14.61
CA GLY A 143 10.04 -15.28 -14.67
C GLY A 143 8.56 -15.56 -14.43
N GLY A 144 7.68 -14.78 -15.07
CA GLY A 144 6.22 -14.87 -14.95
C GLY A 144 5.54 -13.56 -15.27
N THR A 145 4.39 -13.28 -14.66
CA THR A 145 3.67 -12.04 -14.86
C THR A 145 3.21 -11.48 -13.51
N VAL A 146 3.61 -10.26 -13.22
CA VAL A 146 3.26 -9.54 -11.98
C VAL A 146 1.99 -8.74 -12.21
N TYR A 147 0.96 -8.97 -11.40
CA TYR A 147 -0.29 -8.22 -11.43
C TYR A 147 -0.21 -6.91 -10.65
N GLY A 148 0.51 -6.90 -9.54
CA GLY A 148 0.62 -5.76 -8.65
C GLY A 148 1.58 -6.02 -7.51
N ILE A 149 1.57 -5.12 -6.53
CA ILE A 149 2.29 -5.32 -5.27
C ILE A 149 1.33 -5.38 -4.10
N PHE A 150 1.81 -5.90 -2.97
CA PHE A 150 1.19 -5.74 -1.66
C PHE A 150 2.23 -5.37 -0.61
N VAL A 151 1.77 -4.73 0.47
CA VAL A 151 2.60 -4.33 1.61
C VAL A 151 2.10 -5.04 2.86
N THR A 152 3.00 -5.71 3.57
CA THR A 152 2.66 -6.54 4.72
C THR A 152 3.72 -6.47 5.81
N SER A 153 3.37 -6.84 7.04
CA SER A 153 4.34 -7.03 8.13
C SER A 153 4.92 -8.46 8.21
N GLY A 154 4.50 -9.35 7.31
CA GLY A 154 5.02 -10.73 7.24
C GLY A 154 6.16 -10.85 6.23
N SER A 155 7.33 -11.36 6.62
CA SER A 155 8.50 -11.48 5.74
C SER A 155 8.51 -12.73 4.86
N ALA A 156 7.86 -13.81 5.27
CA ALA A 156 7.93 -15.11 4.59
C ALA A 156 7.18 -15.09 3.26
N LYS A 157 7.81 -15.51 2.16
CA LYS A 157 7.13 -15.76 0.88
C LYS A 157 6.02 -16.79 1.05
N SER A 158 4.89 -16.57 0.41
CA SER A 158 3.67 -17.39 0.54
C SER A 158 3.16 -17.52 1.99
N GLY A 159 3.76 -16.80 2.93
CA GLY A 159 3.33 -16.80 4.32
C GLY A 159 2.06 -15.97 4.52
N THR A 160 1.19 -16.46 5.40
CA THR A 160 -0.11 -15.83 5.73
C THR A 160 -0.09 -15.13 7.09
N THR A 161 1.08 -15.00 7.70
CA THR A 161 1.24 -14.29 8.99
C THR A 161 1.55 -12.82 8.77
N GLY A 162 1.24 -12.01 9.79
CA GLY A 162 1.43 -10.56 9.74
C GLY A 162 0.14 -9.81 9.44
N LYS A 163 0.27 -8.54 9.05
CA LYS A 163 -0.82 -7.62 8.69
C LYS A 163 -0.69 -7.20 7.25
N LEU A 164 -1.77 -7.25 6.50
CA LEU A 164 -1.86 -6.69 5.15
C LEU A 164 -2.16 -5.20 5.27
N TRP A 165 -1.19 -4.37 4.92
CA TRP A 165 -1.37 -2.92 4.92
C TRP A 165 -2.12 -2.44 3.69
N ALA A 166 -1.70 -2.88 2.51
CA ALA A 166 -2.22 -2.35 1.26
C ALA A 166 -1.97 -3.29 0.08
N THR A 167 -2.78 -3.16 -0.95
CA THR A 167 -2.62 -3.78 -2.27
C THR A 167 -2.58 -2.72 -3.36
N ALA A 168 -1.82 -2.93 -4.43
CA ALA A 168 -1.68 -2.00 -5.53
C ALA A 168 -1.58 -2.75 -6.88
N PRO A 169 -2.69 -3.06 -7.54
CA PRO A 169 -2.67 -3.63 -8.88
C PRO A 169 -2.13 -2.62 -9.89
N PHE A 170 -1.34 -3.08 -10.86
CA PHE A 170 -0.94 -2.27 -12.01
C PHE A 170 -2.10 -2.13 -13.01
N ALA A 171 -2.09 -1.08 -13.82
CA ALA A 171 -3.10 -0.87 -14.86
C ALA A 171 -3.13 -2.02 -15.89
N SER A 172 -1.99 -2.67 -16.07
CA SER A 172 -1.85 -3.91 -16.88
C SER A 172 -0.83 -4.81 -16.21
N PRO A 173 -1.02 -6.13 -16.22
CA PRO A 173 -0.03 -7.06 -15.72
C PRO A 173 1.31 -6.93 -16.45
N VAL A 174 2.41 -7.06 -15.71
CA VAL A 174 3.77 -6.82 -16.21
C VAL A 174 4.50 -8.16 -16.38
N PRO A 175 4.81 -8.58 -17.60
CA PRO A 175 5.61 -9.78 -17.85
C PRO A 175 7.06 -9.53 -17.46
N VAL A 176 7.63 -10.47 -16.71
CA VAL A 176 9.01 -10.43 -16.23
C VAL A 176 9.74 -11.73 -16.57
N SER A 177 11.01 -11.64 -16.86
CA SER A 177 11.87 -12.77 -17.24
C SER A 177 12.96 -12.99 -16.21
N SER A 178 13.49 -14.22 -16.14
CA SER A 178 14.67 -14.49 -15.31
C SER A 178 15.84 -13.57 -15.69
N GLY A 179 16.47 -12.96 -14.69
CA GLY A 179 17.52 -11.96 -14.84
C GLY A 179 17.02 -10.51 -14.91
N ASP A 180 15.71 -10.28 -14.94
CA ASP A 180 15.16 -8.94 -14.78
C ASP A 180 15.34 -8.45 -13.31
N GLN A 181 15.45 -7.14 -13.15
CA GLN A 181 15.46 -6.47 -11.86
C GLN A 181 14.26 -5.51 -11.78
N LEU A 182 13.52 -5.58 -10.67
CA LEU A 182 12.41 -4.66 -10.38
C LEU A 182 12.76 -3.83 -9.15
N ASN A 183 12.71 -2.50 -9.29
CA ASN A 183 12.97 -1.56 -8.21
C ASN A 183 11.67 -0.88 -7.82
N ILE A 184 11.21 -1.10 -6.58
CA ILE A 184 9.95 -0.55 -6.08
C ILE A 184 10.21 0.64 -5.17
N THR A 185 9.58 1.77 -5.49
CA THR A 185 9.38 2.90 -4.59
C THR A 185 7.92 2.93 -4.17
N TYR A 186 7.69 2.81 -2.88
CA TYR A 186 6.37 2.87 -2.26
C TYR A 186 6.30 4.07 -1.33
N THR A 187 5.27 4.89 -1.51
CA THR A 187 5.04 6.07 -0.68
C THR A 187 3.65 5.99 -0.05
N THR A 188 3.53 6.34 1.20
CA THR A 188 2.23 6.55 1.86
C THR A 188 2.11 8.01 2.27
N SER A 189 0.98 8.64 1.96
CA SER A 189 0.69 10.04 2.29
C SER A 189 -0.78 10.21 2.68
N ALA A 190 -1.09 11.20 3.52
CA ALA A 190 -2.43 11.50 4.00
C ALA A 190 -2.81 12.97 3.74
#